data_c04913309817ad415bb3764fec917bba
#
_entry.id   c04913309817ad415bb3764fec917bba
#
_cell.length_a   1.000
_cell.length_b   1.000
_cell.length_c   1.000
_cell.angle_alpha   90.00
_cell.angle_beta   90.00
_cell.angle_gamma   90.00
#
_symmetry.space_group_name_H-M   'P 1'
#
loop_
_entity.id
_entity.type
_entity.pdbx_description
1 polymer ?
#
loop_
_entity_poly.entity_id
_entity_poly.type
_entity_poly.pdbx_seq_one_letter_code
_entity_poly.pdbx_strand_id
1 'polypeptide(L)'
;HRQCFFVGNKSDSFHCLFTKDIEKSEILKCMKEIQRQIYKNYGAWITIGVSTEIFSYHDFIMAYKKARTAITIGKKRGKREICFIEDLRLEEAFFEMAKMDIFREFVDETLLELKMHDEKYGTPFLETLKTLAEHHGARKETAETLFLHRNTLAYRIRRIEQLTGADLNDPDVLFQVNLVMKILAYMEDRK
;
A
#
# COMPACT_ATOMS: atom_id res chain seq x y z
N HIS A 1 27.44 21.48 -12.63
CA HIS A 1 27.33 20.27 -13.45
C HIS A 1 26.74 19.15 -12.58
N ARG A 2 25.43 18.90 -12.71
CA ARG A 2 24.75 17.80 -12.04
C ARG A 2 25.00 16.54 -12.86
N GLN A 3 25.78 15.61 -12.32
CA GLN A 3 25.94 14.31 -12.97
C GLN A 3 24.82 13.40 -12.52
N CYS A 4 23.87 13.16 -13.40
CA CYS A 4 22.83 12.16 -13.27
C CYS A 4 23.07 11.10 -14.33
N PHE A 5 23.23 9.85 -13.93
CA PHE A 5 23.41 8.73 -14.85
C PHE A 5 22.08 8.00 -15.04
N PHE A 6 21.65 7.88 -16.27
CA PHE A 6 20.51 7.05 -16.64
C PHE A 6 21.00 5.66 -17.03
N VAL A 7 20.54 4.66 -16.30
CA VAL A 7 20.76 3.27 -16.63
C VAL A 7 19.45 2.69 -17.16
N GLY A 8 19.36 2.50 -18.48
CA GLY A 8 18.20 1.86 -19.10
C GLY A 8 18.23 0.35 -18.86
N ASN A 9 17.07 -0.24 -18.51
CA ASN A 9 16.89 -1.68 -18.44
C ASN A 9 15.88 -2.15 -19.50
N LYS A 10 15.95 -3.41 -19.91
CA LYS A 10 15.03 -4.05 -20.88
C LYS A 10 13.58 -4.20 -20.38
N SER A 11 13.32 -3.88 -19.12
CA SER A 11 11.98 -3.78 -18.54
C SER A 11 11.51 -2.33 -18.55
N ASP A 12 10.24 -2.13 -18.38
CA ASP A 12 9.46 -0.88 -18.33
C ASP A 12 9.87 0.11 -17.21
N SER A 13 11.13 0.08 -16.77
CA SER A 13 11.67 0.93 -15.71
C SER A 13 12.99 1.58 -16.11
N PHE A 14 13.15 2.85 -15.71
CA PHE A 14 14.39 3.60 -15.84
C PHE A 14 15.01 3.82 -14.47
N HIS A 15 16.33 3.75 -14.38
CA HIS A 15 17.08 4.00 -13.15
C HIS A 15 17.91 5.26 -13.31
N CYS A 16 17.86 6.09 -12.29
CA CYS A 16 18.61 7.34 -12.23
C CYS A 16 19.47 7.32 -10.96
N LEU A 17 20.77 7.52 -11.12
CA LEU A 17 21.72 7.66 -10.03
C LEU A 17 22.13 9.12 -9.94
N PHE A 18 22.01 9.70 -8.74
CA PHE A 18 22.53 11.03 -8.45
C PHE A 18 23.89 10.90 -7.78
N THR A 19 24.88 11.63 -8.29
CA THR A 19 26.19 11.70 -7.67
C THR A 19 26.28 12.96 -6.82
N LYS A 20 26.59 12.84 -5.55
CA LYS A 20 26.71 13.84 -4.50
C LYS A 20 25.46 14.12 -3.68
N ASP A 21 25.75 14.72 -2.52
CA ASP A 21 24.79 15.24 -1.54
C ASP A 21 23.80 16.20 -2.21
N ILE A 22 22.63 15.66 -2.57
CA ILE A 22 21.54 16.42 -3.15
C ILE A 22 20.43 16.46 -2.13
N GLU A 23 19.99 17.64 -1.81
CA GLU A 23 18.86 17.84 -0.91
C GLU A 23 17.58 17.16 -1.45
N LYS A 24 16.84 16.51 -0.57
CA LYS A 24 15.56 15.85 -0.91
C LYS A 24 14.61 16.76 -1.71
N SER A 25 14.59 18.05 -1.37
CA SER A 25 13.80 19.05 -2.06
C SER A 25 14.21 19.27 -3.52
N GLU A 26 15.50 19.14 -3.83
CA GLU A 26 16.02 19.27 -5.20
C GLU A 26 15.72 18.00 -6.01
N ILE A 27 15.87 16.82 -5.39
CA ILE A 27 15.47 15.55 -6.00
C ILE A 27 13.98 15.61 -6.37
N LEU A 28 13.14 16.05 -5.43
CA LEU A 28 11.69 16.16 -5.67
C LEU A 28 11.36 17.10 -6.82
N LYS A 29 12.04 18.27 -6.93
CA LYS A 29 11.87 19.22 -8.04
C LYS A 29 12.25 18.57 -9.38
N CYS A 30 13.39 17.89 -9.42
CA CYS A 30 13.85 17.18 -10.61
C CYS A 30 12.87 16.09 -11.05
N MET A 31 12.40 15.27 -10.11
CA MET A 31 11.46 14.18 -10.40
C MET A 31 10.09 14.70 -10.88
N LYS A 32 9.58 15.78 -10.29
CA LYS A 32 8.35 16.44 -10.77
C LYS A 32 8.50 16.96 -12.20
N GLU A 33 9.66 17.52 -12.53
CA GLU A 33 9.90 18.00 -13.89
C GLU A 33 9.96 16.84 -14.88
N ILE A 34 10.62 15.73 -14.52
CA ILE A 34 10.64 14.51 -15.34
C ILE A 34 9.22 13.98 -15.57
N GLN A 35 8.41 13.87 -14.53
CA GLN A 35 7.01 13.45 -14.67
C GLN A 35 6.23 14.37 -15.62
N ARG A 36 6.41 15.68 -15.48
CA ARG A 36 5.75 16.69 -16.33
C ARG A 36 6.15 16.55 -17.79
N GLN A 37 7.44 16.37 -18.09
CA GLN A 37 7.95 16.20 -19.44
C GLN A 37 7.45 14.89 -20.07
N ILE A 38 7.44 13.79 -19.31
CA ILE A 38 6.91 12.50 -19.79
C ILE A 38 5.40 12.64 -20.08
N TYR A 39 4.65 13.27 -19.20
CA TYR A 39 3.23 13.50 -19.45
C TYR A 39 2.99 14.37 -20.69
N LYS A 40 3.76 15.46 -20.85
CA LYS A 40 3.64 16.36 -22.00
C LYS A 40 3.93 15.67 -23.32
N ASN A 41 4.94 14.78 -23.36
CA ASN A 41 5.40 14.16 -24.60
C ASN A 41 4.66 12.87 -24.94
N TYR A 42 4.17 12.12 -23.91
CA TYR A 42 3.62 10.77 -24.09
C TYR A 42 2.20 10.60 -23.54
N GLY A 43 1.65 11.60 -22.88
CA GLY A 43 0.32 11.51 -22.20
C GLY A 43 0.29 10.51 -21.03
N ALA A 44 1.45 10.04 -20.57
CA ALA A 44 1.56 8.99 -19.57
C ALA A 44 2.11 9.52 -18.25
N TRP A 45 1.52 9.06 -17.14
CA TRP A 45 2.04 9.32 -15.80
C TRP A 45 2.91 8.14 -15.32
N ILE A 46 4.00 8.47 -14.67
CA ILE A 46 4.92 7.47 -14.07
C ILE A 46 4.93 7.60 -12.56
N THR A 47 5.14 6.46 -11.89
CA THR A 47 5.45 6.41 -10.46
C THR A 47 6.98 6.35 -10.30
N ILE A 48 7.52 7.14 -9.39
CA ILE A 48 8.96 7.23 -9.14
C ILE A 48 9.24 6.80 -7.71
N GLY A 49 10.13 5.82 -7.55
CA GLY A 49 10.67 5.43 -6.25
C GLY A 49 12.06 6.01 -6.04
N VAL A 50 12.28 6.65 -4.91
CA VAL A 50 13.56 7.21 -4.50
C VAL A 50 14.07 6.44 -3.28
N SER A 51 15.32 5.99 -3.37
CA SER A 51 16.00 5.25 -2.31
C SER A 51 17.07 6.12 -1.62
N THR A 52 17.68 5.52 -0.61
CA THR A 52 18.75 6.09 0.21
C THR A 52 20.08 6.22 -0.54
N GLU A 53 21.05 6.89 0.07
CA GLU A 53 22.41 7.02 -0.41
C GLU A 53 23.13 5.67 -0.58
N ILE A 54 24.08 5.64 -1.50
CA ILE A 54 24.84 4.45 -1.88
C ILE A 54 26.32 4.72 -1.67
N PHE A 55 26.95 3.97 -0.79
CA PHE A 55 28.39 4.09 -0.45
C PHE A 55 29.21 2.89 -0.96
N SER A 56 28.55 1.79 -1.28
CA SER A 56 29.20 0.55 -1.74
C SER A 56 28.35 -0.19 -2.77
N TYR A 57 28.95 -1.19 -3.42
CA TYR A 57 28.20 -2.07 -4.34
C TYR A 57 27.04 -2.82 -3.65
N HIS A 58 27.24 -3.21 -2.38
CA HIS A 58 26.19 -3.86 -1.60
C HIS A 58 25.01 -2.90 -1.36
N ASP A 59 25.29 -1.64 -1.02
CA ASP A 59 24.27 -0.60 -0.82
C ASP A 59 23.49 -0.33 -2.10
N PHE A 60 24.15 -0.41 -3.27
CA PHE A 60 23.48 -0.26 -4.56
C PHE A 60 22.37 -1.32 -4.76
N ILE A 61 22.64 -2.59 -4.46
CA ILE A 61 21.65 -3.66 -4.58
C ILE A 61 20.48 -3.41 -3.62
N MET A 62 20.78 -3.00 -2.39
CA MET A 62 19.75 -2.71 -1.39
C MET A 62 18.93 -1.46 -1.76
N ALA A 63 19.59 -0.38 -2.20
CA ALA A 63 18.94 0.83 -2.66
C ALA A 63 18.03 0.58 -3.86
N TYR A 64 18.48 -0.23 -4.81
CA TYR A 64 17.67 -0.65 -5.96
C TYR A 64 16.39 -1.39 -5.52
N LYS A 65 16.51 -2.37 -4.60
CA LYS A 65 15.36 -3.10 -4.05
C LYS A 65 14.40 -2.14 -3.33
N LYS A 66 14.91 -1.23 -2.51
CA LYS A 66 14.14 -0.22 -1.79
C LYS A 66 13.41 0.75 -2.72
N ALA A 67 14.08 1.23 -3.77
CA ALA A 67 13.43 2.08 -4.78
C ALA A 67 12.29 1.33 -5.50
N ARG A 68 12.47 0.05 -5.82
CA ARG A 68 11.39 -0.79 -6.39
C ARG A 68 10.24 -0.99 -5.41
N THR A 69 10.52 -1.22 -4.13
CA THR A 69 9.48 -1.29 -3.09
C THR A 69 8.71 0.02 -3.01
N ALA A 70 9.39 1.18 -3.02
CA ALA A 70 8.74 2.48 -3.05
C ALA A 70 7.82 2.67 -4.27
N ILE A 71 8.23 2.19 -5.45
CA ILE A 71 7.37 2.19 -6.66
C ILE A 71 6.13 1.32 -6.46
N THR A 72 6.28 0.11 -5.90
CA THR A 72 5.17 -0.81 -5.68
C THR A 72 4.15 -0.22 -4.71
N ILE A 73 4.62 0.37 -3.61
CA ILE A 73 3.77 1.08 -2.64
C ILE A 73 3.08 2.29 -3.30
N GLY A 74 3.84 3.10 -4.04
CA GLY A 74 3.32 4.28 -4.72
C GLY A 74 2.26 3.94 -5.78
N LYS A 75 2.42 2.84 -6.53
CA LYS A 75 1.41 2.37 -7.48
C LYS A 75 0.09 2.00 -6.79
N LYS A 76 0.13 1.47 -5.57
CA LYS A 76 -1.07 1.14 -4.78
C LYS A 76 -1.75 2.38 -4.21
N ARG A 77 -1.01 3.46 -3.95
CA ARG A 77 -1.55 4.76 -3.53
C ARG A 77 -2.13 5.58 -4.69
N GLY A 78 -1.50 5.51 -5.89
CA GLY A 78 -1.94 6.22 -7.10
C GLY A 78 -0.83 6.31 -8.14
N LYS A 79 -1.18 6.39 -9.43
CA LYS A 79 -0.21 6.33 -10.55
C LYS A 79 0.68 7.56 -10.74
N ARG A 80 0.68 8.54 -9.82
CA ARG A 80 1.38 9.84 -9.97
C ARG A 80 2.34 10.14 -8.84
N GLU A 81 2.65 9.15 -8.01
CA GLU A 81 3.40 9.33 -6.79
C GLU A 81 4.91 9.40 -7.04
N ILE A 82 5.58 10.30 -6.33
CA ILE A 82 7.03 10.30 -6.13
C ILE A 82 7.24 9.86 -4.69
N CYS A 83 7.74 8.66 -4.51
CA CYS A 83 7.82 7.98 -3.23
C CYS A 83 9.27 7.88 -2.76
N PHE A 84 9.61 8.56 -1.68
CA PHE A 84 10.85 8.36 -0.96
C PHE A 84 10.67 7.22 0.03
N ILE A 85 11.52 6.19 -0.04
CA ILE A 85 11.40 5.01 0.83
C ILE A 85 11.48 5.38 2.32
N GLU A 86 12.21 6.43 2.65
CA GLU A 86 12.35 6.93 4.01
C GLU A 86 11.01 7.41 4.61
N ASP A 87 10.10 7.90 3.77
CA ASP A 87 8.77 8.36 4.18
C ASP A 87 7.75 7.21 4.24
N LEU A 88 8.16 5.99 3.84
CA LEU A 88 7.30 4.82 3.69
C LEU A 88 7.68 3.67 4.64
N ARG A 89 8.33 3.97 5.75
CA ARG A 89 8.87 2.93 6.67
C ARG A 89 7.80 1.96 7.17
N LEU A 90 6.63 2.46 7.49
CA LEU A 90 5.53 1.62 7.98
C LEU A 90 4.94 0.78 6.85
N GLU A 91 4.74 1.38 5.69
CA GLU A 91 4.26 0.67 4.50
C GLU A 91 5.28 -0.36 3.99
N GLU A 92 6.58 -0.04 4.07
CA GLU A 92 7.65 -1.00 3.78
C GLU A 92 7.55 -2.21 4.71
N ALA A 93 7.31 -1.99 6.02
CA ALA A 93 7.12 -3.07 6.98
C ALA A 93 5.91 -3.95 6.61
N PHE A 94 4.76 -3.38 6.31
CA PHE A 94 3.58 -4.14 5.87
C PHE A 94 3.82 -4.89 4.55
N PHE A 95 4.56 -4.27 3.62
CA PHE A 95 4.93 -4.91 2.36
C PHE A 95 5.85 -6.12 2.58
N GLU A 96 6.80 -6.05 3.51
CA GLU A 96 7.66 -7.18 3.86
C GLU A 96 6.87 -8.26 4.64
N MET A 97 6.01 -7.88 5.59
CA MET A 97 5.11 -8.81 6.27
C MET A 97 4.24 -9.60 5.29
N ALA A 98 3.69 -8.94 4.27
CA ALA A 98 2.86 -9.57 3.24
C ALA A 98 3.59 -10.64 2.40
N LYS A 99 4.93 -10.69 2.43
CA LYS A 99 5.73 -11.74 1.78
C LYS A 99 5.98 -12.95 2.66
N MET A 100 5.86 -12.79 3.99
CA MET A 100 6.15 -13.85 4.96
C MET A 100 4.94 -14.78 5.10
N ASP A 101 5.17 -16.09 4.97
CA ASP A 101 4.08 -17.09 5.00
C ASP A 101 3.27 -17.02 6.30
N ILE A 102 3.91 -16.82 7.44
CA ILE A 102 3.22 -16.71 8.73
C ILE A 102 2.18 -15.57 8.77
N PHE A 103 2.48 -14.42 8.16
CA PHE A 103 1.51 -13.32 8.10
C PHE A 103 0.45 -13.55 7.04
N ARG A 104 0.77 -14.26 5.97
CA ARG A 104 -0.20 -14.64 4.95
C ARG A 104 -1.21 -15.62 5.52
N GLU A 105 -0.75 -16.66 6.21
CA GLU A 105 -1.61 -17.61 6.92
C GLU A 105 -2.51 -16.89 7.93
N PHE A 106 -1.94 -16.03 8.77
CA PHE A 106 -2.71 -15.23 9.72
C PHE A 106 -3.82 -14.39 9.07
N VAL A 107 -3.52 -13.71 7.94
CA VAL A 107 -4.52 -12.92 7.20
C VAL A 107 -5.59 -13.83 6.60
N ASP A 108 -5.17 -14.95 5.99
CA ASP A 108 -6.12 -15.87 5.35
C ASP A 108 -7.03 -16.53 6.39
N GLU A 109 -6.51 -17.02 7.51
CA GLU A 109 -7.31 -17.60 8.61
C GLU A 109 -8.29 -16.57 9.20
N THR A 110 -7.83 -15.34 9.45
CA THR A 110 -8.67 -14.28 10.03
C THR A 110 -9.84 -13.90 9.12
N LEU A 111 -9.65 -13.95 7.80
CA LEU A 111 -10.66 -13.51 6.83
C LEU A 111 -11.41 -14.65 6.13
N LEU A 112 -11.06 -15.93 6.41
CA LEU A 112 -11.57 -17.08 5.69
C LEU A 112 -13.10 -17.13 5.66
N GLU A 113 -13.72 -17.09 6.82
CA GLU A 113 -15.19 -17.20 6.95
C GLU A 113 -15.90 -16.04 6.22
N LEU A 114 -15.32 -14.85 6.30
CA LEU A 114 -15.88 -13.67 5.63
C LEU A 114 -15.78 -13.79 4.12
N LYS A 115 -14.61 -14.18 3.59
CA LYS A 115 -14.39 -14.39 2.16
C LYS A 115 -15.34 -15.44 1.60
N MET A 116 -15.43 -16.60 2.27
CA MET A 116 -16.33 -17.69 1.88
C MET A 116 -17.79 -17.27 1.89
N HIS A 117 -18.20 -16.48 2.90
CA HIS A 117 -19.58 -15.99 2.99
C HIS A 117 -19.90 -15.01 1.86
N ASP A 118 -18.98 -14.04 1.61
CA ASP A 118 -19.16 -13.04 0.55
C ASP A 118 -19.22 -13.70 -0.83
N GLU A 119 -18.36 -14.68 -1.11
CA GLU A 119 -18.37 -15.46 -2.36
C GLU A 119 -19.68 -16.24 -2.54
N LYS A 120 -20.16 -16.87 -1.49
CA LYS A 120 -21.37 -17.73 -1.56
C LYS A 120 -22.67 -16.94 -1.68
N TYR A 121 -22.77 -15.81 -0.99
CA TYR A 121 -24.03 -15.07 -0.85
C TYR A 121 -24.01 -13.69 -1.51
N GLY A 122 -22.89 -13.29 -2.12
CA GLY A 122 -22.74 -11.96 -2.74
C GLY A 122 -22.83 -10.82 -1.74
N THR A 123 -22.41 -11.04 -0.50
CA THR A 123 -22.45 -10.02 0.55
C THR A 123 -21.19 -9.15 0.53
N PRO A 124 -21.26 -7.85 0.89
CA PRO A 124 -20.11 -6.97 0.91
C PRO A 124 -19.52 -6.82 2.33
N PHE A 125 -19.32 -7.92 3.04
CA PHE A 125 -18.88 -7.87 4.43
C PHE A 125 -17.39 -7.57 4.55
N LEU A 126 -16.56 -8.13 3.67
CA LEU A 126 -15.13 -7.83 3.62
C LEU A 126 -14.89 -6.34 3.30
N GLU A 127 -15.64 -5.77 2.35
CA GLU A 127 -15.59 -4.35 2.04
C GLU A 127 -16.01 -3.50 3.24
N THR A 128 -17.08 -3.92 3.93
CA THR A 128 -17.57 -3.23 5.13
C THR A 128 -16.52 -3.26 6.26
N LEU A 129 -15.90 -4.42 6.50
CA LEU A 129 -14.84 -4.57 7.51
C LEU A 129 -13.60 -3.73 7.16
N LYS A 130 -13.19 -3.72 5.88
CA LYS A 130 -12.09 -2.90 5.39
C LYS A 130 -12.36 -1.41 5.63
N THR A 131 -13.53 -0.92 5.25
CA THR A 131 -13.89 0.49 5.43
C THR A 131 -14.00 0.86 6.92
N LEU A 132 -14.52 -0.04 7.76
CA LEU A 132 -14.54 0.15 9.20
C LEU A 132 -13.13 0.27 9.78
N ALA A 133 -12.20 -0.57 9.33
CA ALA A 133 -10.80 -0.50 9.73
C ALA A 133 -10.13 0.80 9.27
N GLU A 134 -10.37 1.25 8.04
CA GLU A 134 -9.85 2.52 7.50
C GLU A 134 -10.31 3.74 8.32
N HIS A 135 -11.52 3.68 8.86
CA HIS A 135 -12.08 4.69 9.76
C HIS A 135 -11.86 4.40 11.26
N HIS A 136 -10.93 3.49 11.59
CA HIS A 136 -10.55 3.15 12.97
C HIS A 136 -11.75 2.79 13.88
N GLY A 137 -12.75 2.11 13.33
CA GLY A 137 -13.97 1.71 14.01
C GLY A 137 -15.06 2.79 14.08
N ALA A 138 -14.83 3.97 13.51
CA ALA A 138 -15.81 5.06 13.48
C ALA A 138 -17.00 4.70 12.57
N ARG A 139 -18.11 4.29 13.19
CA ARG A 139 -19.29 3.75 12.47
C ARG A 139 -20.02 4.78 11.63
N LYS A 140 -20.02 6.05 12.05
CA LYS A 140 -20.67 7.13 11.31
C LYS A 140 -19.95 7.38 9.98
N GLU A 141 -18.65 7.59 10.03
CA GLU A 141 -17.78 7.82 8.88
C GLU A 141 -17.78 6.62 7.93
N THR A 142 -17.81 5.40 8.49
CA THR A 142 -17.95 4.16 7.71
C THR A 142 -19.27 4.12 6.95
N ALA A 143 -20.39 4.47 7.60
CA ALA A 143 -21.70 4.49 6.96
C ALA A 143 -21.76 5.53 5.83
N GLU A 144 -21.21 6.72 6.07
CA GLU A 144 -21.12 7.79 5.08
C GLU A 144 -20.28 7.36 3.87
N THR A 145 -19.11 6.75 4.09
CA THR A 145 -18.23 6.28 3.01
C THR A 145 -18.86 5.19 2.16
N LEU A 146 -19.61 4.27 2.78
CA LEU A 146 -20.31 3.18 2.09
C LEU A 146 -21.69 3.57 1.56
N PHE A 147 -22.11 4.82 1.75
CA PHE A 147 -23.45 5.30 1.40
C PHE A 147 -24.57 4.45 2.02
N LEU A 148 -24.39 4.03 3.28
CA LEU A 148 -25.34 3.19 4.00
C LEU A 148 -26.09 3.96 5.09
N HIS A 149 -27.35 3.56 5.32
CA HIS A 149 -28.02 3.95 6.54
C HIS A 149 -27.36 3.29 7.76
N ARG A 150 -27.31 3.99 8.89
CA ARG A 150 -26.71 3.49 10.14
C ARG A 150 -27.20 2.11 10.58
N ASN A 151 -28.49 1.80 10.38
CA ASN A 151 -29.06 0.51 10.74
C ASN A 151 -28.55 -0.61 9.83
N THR A 152 -28.34 -0.34 8.54
CA THR A 152 -27.78 -1.31 7.61
C THR A 152 -26.32 -1.62 7.94
N LEU A 153 -25.54 -0.59 8.28
CA LEU A 153 -24.18 -0.81 8.75
C LEU A 153 -24.15 -1.61 10.05
N ALA A 154 -24.99 -1.27 11.02
CA ALA A 154 -25.09 -1.99 12.29
C ALA A 154 -25.47 -3.47 12.09
N TYR A 155 -26.37 -3.75 11.15
CA TYR A 155 -26.68 -5.13 10.76
C TYR A 155 -25.47 -5.85 10.17
N ARG A 156 -24.75 -5.22 9.22
CA ARG A 156 -23.55 -5.82 8.60
C ARG A 156 -22.47 -6.09 9.65
N ILE A 157 -22.17 -5.14 10.52
CA ILE A 157 -21.19 -5.30 11.61
C ILE A 157 -21.58 -6.51 12.49
N ARG A 158 -22.82 -6.59 12.94
CA ARG A 158 -23.29 -7.71 13.75
C ARG A 158 -23.15 -9.06 13.04
N ARG A 159 -23.39 -9.09 11.72
CA ARG A 159 -23.20 -10.32 10.93
C ARG A 159 -21.74 -10.70 10.78
N ILE A 160 -20.84 -9.70 10.61
CA ILE A 160 -19.40 -9.91 10.60
C ILE A 160 -18.94 -10.49 11.94
N GLU A 161 -19.35 -9.89 13.06
CA GLU A 161 -19.04 -10.38 14.41
C GLU A 161 -19.53 -11.83 14.63
N GLN A 162 -20.72 -12.16 14.15
CA GLN A 162 -21.25 -13.53 14.23
C GLN A 162 -20.45 -14.55 13.39
N LEU A 163 -19.96 -14.15 12.22
CA LEU A 163 -19.20 -15.02 11.33
C LEU A 163 -17.76 -15.23 11.82
N THR A 164 -17.13 -14.16 12.32
CA THR A 164 -15.72 -14.19 12.71
C THR A 164 -15.51 -14.50 14.20
N GLY A 165 -16.54 -14.42 15.02
CA GLY A 165 -16.43 -14.49 16.48
C GLY A 165 -15.75 -13.27 17.11
N ALA A 166 -15.43 -12.25 16.34
CA ALA A 166 -14.70 -11.05 16.78
C ALA A 166 -15.67 -10.01 17.37
N ASP A 167 -15.32 -9.38 18.48
CA ASP A 167 -16.02 -8.19 19.00
C ASP A 167 -15.35 -6.94 18.45
N LEU A 168 -15.99 -6.31 17.47
CA LEU A 168 -15.46 -5.09 16.82
C LEU A 168 -15.60 -3.82 17.68
N ASN A 169 -16.08 -3.93 18.91
CA ASN A 169 -16.02 -2.87 19.92
C ASN A 169 -14.78 -2.99 20.82
N ASP A 170 -14.12 -4.16 20.82
CA ASP A 170 -12.87 -4.36 21.54
C ASP A 170 -11.71 -3.67 20.77
N PRO A 171 -10.98 -2.72 21.40
CA PRO A 171 -9.88 -2.03 20.78
C PRO A 171 -8.76 -2.95 20.29
N ASP A 172 -8.47 -4.04 21.00
CA ASP A 172 -7.42 -4.99 20.63
C ASP A 172 -7.81 -5.80 19.40
N VAL A 173 -9.06 -6.24 19.31
CA VAL A 173 -9.63 -6.89 18.14
C VAL A 173 -9.65 -5.93 16.95
N LEU A 174 -10.06 -4.69 17.15
CA LEU A 174 -10.06 -3.69 16.10
C LEU A 174 -8.64 -3.39 15.59
N PHE A 175 -7.65 -3.37 16.50
CA PHE A 175 -6.23 -3.24 16.12
C PHE A 175 -5.77 -4.43 15.25
N GLN A 176 -6.11 -5.68 15.63
CA GLN A 176 -5.80 -6.86 14.84
C GLN A 176 -6.42 -6.79 13.44
N VAL A 177 -7.69 -6.40 13.34
CA VAL A 177 -8.38 -6.20 12.05
C VAL A 177 -7.67 -5.14 11.22
N ASN A 178 -7.29 -3.99 11.81
CA ASN A 178 -6.53 -2.96 11.12
C ASN A 178 -5.20 -3.50 10.56
N LEU A 179 -4.46 -4.26 11.37
CA LEU A 179 -3.20 -4.88 10.97
C LEU A 179 -3.40 -5.83 9.78
N VAL A 180 -4.40 -6.73 9.88
CA VAL A 180 -4.77 -7.66 8.82
C VAL A 180 -5.09 -6.91 7.52
N MET A 181 -5.90 -5.86 7.57
CA MET A 181 -6.26 -5.08 6.38
C MET A 181 -5.06 -4.34 5.77
N LYS A 182 -4.12 -3.85 6.59
CA LYS A 182 -2.87 -3.24 6.11
C LYS A 182 -1.97 -4.24 5.41
N ILE A 183 -1.81 -5.45 5.95
CA ILE A 183 -1.02 -6.52 5.32
C ILE A 183 -1.71 -7.00 4.04
N LEU A 184 -3.02 -7.26 4.07
CA LEU A 184 -3.81 -7.69 2.92
C LEU A 184 -3.66 -6.74 1.73
N ALA A 185 -3.60 -5.43 1.98
CA ALA A 185 -3.42 -4.43 0.93
C ALA A 185 -2.12 -4.62 0.11
N TYR A 186 -1.12 -5.31 0.67
CA TYR A 186 0.15 -5.60 0.01
C TYR A 186 0.33 -7.06 -0.41
N MET A 187 -0.60 -7.95 -0.05
CA MET A 187 -0.60 -9.31 -0.58
C MET A 187 -0.90 -9.27 -2.08
N GLU A 188 -0.12 -10.04 -2.85
CA GLU A 188 -0.42 -10.25 -4.26
C GLU A 188 -1.51 -11.29 -4.37
N ASP A 189 -2.49 -11.07 -5.28
CA ASP A 189 -3.44 -12.10 -5.64
C ASP A 189 -2.66 -13.30 -6.21
N ARG A 190 -2.83 -14.47 -5.62
CA ARG A 190 -2.30 -15.72 -6.21
C ARG A 190 -3.07 -15.94 -7.52
N LYS A 191 -2.40 -15.64 -8.64
CA LYS A 191 -2.84 -16.06 -9.97
C LYS A 191 -2.54 -17.52 -10.19
#